data_c08db236a191187678337b5e3112c7be
#
_entry.id   c08db236a191187678337b5e3112c7be
#
_cell.length_a   1.000
_cell.length_b   1.000
_cell.length_c   1.000
_cell.angle_alpha   90.00
_cell.angle_beta   90.00
_cell.angle_gamma   90.00
#
_symmetry.space_group_name_H-M   'P 1'
#
loop_
_entity.id
_entity.type
_entity.pdbx_description
1 polymer ?
#
loop_
_entity_poly.entity_id
_entity_poly.type
_entity_poly.pdbx_seq_one_letter_code
_entity_poly.pdbx_strand_id
1 'polypeptide(L)'
;MKIPSLVIVSAVRTPFSRAGTDLSHLDAVELGRHAVSSLLTRTGIDPMLVDETILGCVGQPPDAMNIARVVALRAGLPESKPAMTVHRNCASGLEALTLAHAKMCAGQGEVFIVGGTESMSQMPFYFSKPAVAKFAAMSRARNLKGRVMAAMHFRPADFAPVIGLKL
;
A
#
# COMPACT_ATOMS: atom_id res chain seq x y z
N MET A 1 4.68 35.08 -7.22
CA MET A 1 5.28 33.97 -6.47
C MET A 1 5.97 33.06 -7.46
N LYS A 2 7.27 32.78 -7.31
CA LYS A 2 7.99 31.92 -8.25
C LYS A 2 7.71 30.46 -7.86
N ILE A 3 7.11 29.68 -8.75
CA ILE A 3 6.86 28.25 -8.50
C ILE A 3 8.21 27.53 -8.48
N PRO A 4 8.55 26.77 -7.42
CA PRO A 4 9.79 26.02 -7.37
C PRO A 4 9.83 24.96 -8.48
N SER A 5 10.98 24.76 -9.09
CA SER A 5 11.18 23.71 -10.09
C SER A 5 11.30 22.36 -9.41
N LEU A 6 10.50 21.40 -9.83
CA LEU A 6 10.66 20.00 -9.42
C LEU A 6 11.84 19.37 -10.19
N VAL A 7 12.75 18.74 -9.47
CA VAL A 7 13.88 18.00 -10.05
C VAL A 7 13.83 16.55 -9.61
N ILE A 8 13.95 15.63 -10.57
CA ILE A 8 14.09 14.18 -10.29
C ILE A 8 15.58 13.88 -10.22
N VAL A 9 16.07 13.57 -9.03
CA VAL A 9 17.50 13.33 -8.76
C VAL A 9 17.89 11.88 -9.10
N SER A 10 17.03 10.91 -8.80
CA SER A 10 17.27 9.48 -9.06
C SER A 10 15.95 8.74 -9.22
N ALA A 11 16.00 7.62 -9.91
CA ALA A 11 14.85 6.73 -10.06
C ALA A 11 15.29 5.27 -10.11
N VAL A 12 14.47 4.39 -9.53
CA VAL A 12 14.64 2.94 -9.57
C VAL A 12 13.30 2.27 -9.82
N ARG A 13 13.36 1.05 -10.30
CA ARG A 13 12.18 0.24 -10.56
C ARG A 13 12.50 -1.25 -10.37
N THR A 14 11.59 -2.00 -9.80
CA THR A 14 11.62 -3.46 -9.86
C THR A 14 11.31 -3.93 -11.30
N PRO A 15 11.64 -5.18 -11.67
CA PRO A 15 11.12 -5.76 -12.90
C PRO A 15 9.60 -5.69 -12.97
N PHE A 16 9.03 -5.56 -14.17
CA PHE A 16 7.62 -5.80 -14.42
C PHE A 16 7.43 -7.29 -14.71
N SER A 17 6.72 -7.98 -13.82
CA SER A 17 6.34 -9.38 -14.01
C SER A 17 4.83 -9.50 -14.18
N ARG A 18 4.41 -10.44 -15.02
CA ARG A 18 3.00 -10.81 -15.14
C ARG A 18 2.48 -11.34 -13.82
N ALA A 19 1.26 -10.98 -13.44
CA ALA A 19 0.61 -11.52 -12.25
C ALA A 19 0.58 -13.06 -12.28
N GLY A 20 0.88 -13.68 -11.13
CA GLY A 20 0.95 -15.13 -11.00
C GLY A 20 2.26 -15.75 -11.49
N THR A 21 3.30 -14.96 -11.82
CA THR A 21 4.61 -15.47 -12.26
C THR A 21 5.73 -15.18 -11.24
N ASP A 22 6.93 -14.82 -11.70
CA ASP A 22 8.19 -14.78 -10.93
C ASP A 22 8.14 -14.01 -9.62
N LEU A 23 7.43 -12.87 -9.59
CA LEU A 23 7.28 -12.03 -8.38
C LEU A 23 5.98 -12.30 -7.60
N SER A 24 5.26 -13.37 -7.93
CA SER A 24 3.95 -13.67 -7.32
C SER A 24 4.00 -13.92 -5.80
N HIS A 25 5.17 -14.28 -5.29
CA HIS A 25 5.41 -14.50 -3.86
C HIS A 25 5.68 -13.21 -3.06
N LEU A 26 5.90 -12.08 -3.75
CA LEU A 26 6.14 -10.78 -3.12
C LEU A 26 4.85 -9.96 -3.05
N ASP A 27 4.55 -9.45 -1.88
CA ASP A 27 3.46 -8.49 -1.69
C ASP A 27 3.88 -7.07 -2.12
N ALA A 28 2.93 -6.15 -2.13
CA ALA A 28 3.19 -4.77 -2.52
C ALA A 28 4.13 -4.03 -1.56
N VAL A 29 4.16 -4.42 -0.27
CA VAL A 29 5.07 -3.85 0.73
C VAL A 29 6.50 -4.22 0.40
N GLU A 30 6.77 -5.50 0.14
CA GLU A 30 8.13 -5.98 -0.15
C GLU A 30 8.65 -5.42 -1.48
N LEU A 31 7.81 -5.35 -2.51
CA LEU A 31 8.18 -4.71 -3.78
C LEU A 31 8.56 -3.23 -3.57
N GLY A 32 7.73 -2.49 -2.83
CA GLY A 32 7.99 -1.09 -2.49
C GLY A 32 9.27 -0.94 -1.64
N ARG A 33 9.45 -1.79 -0.63
CA ARG A 33 10.66 -1.81 0.21
C ARG A 33 11.93 -2.02 -0.61
N HIS A 34 11.92 -3.00 -1.51
CA HIS A 34 13.07 -3.25 -2.38
C HIS A 34 13.42 -2.03 -3.24
N ALA A 35 12.42 -1.37 -3.82
CA ALA A 35 12.65 -0.18 -4.62
C ALA A 35 13.20 0.97 -3.76
N VAL A 36 12.58 1.28 -2.63
CA VAL A 36 13.01 2.39 -1.76
C VAL A 36 14.40 2.13 -1.15
N SER A 37 14.66 0.91 -0.64
CA SER A 37 16.00 0.56 -0.13
C SER A 37 17.07 0.67 -1.21
N SER A 38 16.78 0.21 -2.43
CA SER A 38 17.72 0.34 -3.57
C SER A 38 17.95 1.79 -3.95
N LEU A 39 16.92 2.64 -3.87
CA LEU A 39 17.04 4.08 -4.13
C LEU A 39 17.96 4.74 -3.10
N LEU A 40 17.74 4.48 -1.80
CA LEU A 40 18.58 5.00 -0.71
C LEU A 40 20.04 4.55 -0.86
N THR A 41 20.27 3.27 -1.12
CA THR A 41 21.62 2.73 -1.34
C THR A 41 22.30 3.35 -2.55
N ARG A 42 21.56 3.51 -3.65
CA ARG A 42 22.10 4.06 -4.91
C ARG A 42 22.45 5.53 -4.80
N THR A 43 21.66 6.30 -4.08
CA THR A 43 21.87 7.75 -3.94
C THR A 43 22.85 8.08 -2.81
N GLY A 44 22.97 7.22 -1.82
CA GLY A 44 23.74 7.49 -0.60
C GLY A 44 23.16 8.63 0.24
N ILE A 45 21.91 9.05 -0.04
CA ILE A 45 21.27 10.12 0.71
C ILE A 45 21.06 9.71 2.17
N ASP A 46 21.33 10.62 3.09
CA ASP A 46 20.95 10.43 4.49
C ASP A 46 19.41 10.37 4.58
N PRO A 47 18.83 9.27 5.09
CA PRO A 47 17.38 9.16 5.27
C PRO A 47 16.77 10.26 6.13
N MET A 48 17.54 10.92 6.99
CA MET A 48 17.12 12.07 7.78
C MET A 48 16.82 13.32 6.93
N LEU A 49 17.36 13.42 5.72
CA LEU A 49 17.11 14.53 4.80
C LEU A 49 15.80 14.37 4.02
N VAL A 50 15.20 13.18 4.02
CA VAL A 50 13.91 12.94 3.37
C VAL A 50 12.79 13.55 4.22
N ASP A 51 12.03 14.48 3.65
CA ASP A 51 10.93 15.13 4.36
C ASP A 51 9.71 14.24 4.44
N GLU A 52 9.37 13.53 3.36
CA GLU A 52 8.22 12.63 3.34
C GLU A 52 8.33 11.56 2.24
N THR A 53 7.73 10.40 2.50
CA THR A 53 7.55 9.34 1.50
C THR A 53 6.10 9.29 1.05
N ILE A 54 5.83 9.40 -0.25
CA ILE A 54 4.49 9.36 -0.82
C ILE A 54 4.42 8.23 -1.85
N LEU A 55 3.65 7.19 -1.58
CA LEU A 55 3.51 6.05 -2.50
C LEU A 55 2.05 5.84 -2.91
N GLY A 56 1.86 5.58 -4.19
CA GLY A 56 0.58 5.13 -4.73
C GLY A 56 0.42 3.62 -4.57
N CYS A 57 -0.77 3.18 -4.18
CA CYS A 57 -1.16 1.77 -4.18
C CYS A 57 -2.67 1.66 -4.31
N VAL A 58 -3.16 0.75 -5.15
CA VAL A 58 -4.59 0.51 -5.36
C VAL A 58 -5.07 -0.69 -4.54
N GLY A 59 -4.39 -1.82 -4.67
CA GLY A 59 -4.67 -3.04 -3.92
C GLY A 59 -3.94 -3.08 -2.59
N GLN A 60 -4.30 -2.16 -1.69
CA GLN A 60 -3.63 -2.04 -0.39
C GLN A 60 -3.82 -3.32 0.44
N PRO A 61 -2.73 -3.93 0.94
CA PRO A 61 -2.83 -5.06 1.85
C PRO A 61 -3.57 -4.69 3.14
N PRO A 62 -4.44 -5.56 3.69
CA PRO A 62 -5.19 -5.27 4.91
C PRO A 62 -4.32 -5.01 6.15
N ASP A 63 -3.12 -5.57 6.18
CA ASP A 63 -2.11 -5.41 7.24
C ASP A 63 -1.17 -4.22 7.01
N ALA A 64 -1.30 -3.51 5.89
CA ALA A 64 -0.50 -2.34 5.53
C ALA A 64 -1.36 -1.23 4.90
N MET A 65 -2.41 -0.79 5.59
CA MET A 65 -3.36 0.21 5.07
C MET A 65 -2.71 1.56 4.71
N ASN A 66 -1.63 1.97 5.41
CA ASN A 66 -0.74 3.02 4.93
C ASN A 66 0.55 2.37 4.44
N ILE A 67 0.50 1.83 3.22
CA ILE A 67 1.61 1.08 2.66
C ILE A 67 2.88 1.92 2.53
N ALA A 68 2.76 3.22 2.22
CA ALA A 68 3.90 4.12 2.17
C ALA A 68 4.64 4.18 3.51
N ARG A 69 3.91 4.21 4.62
CA ARG A 69 4.50 4.22 5.97
C ARG A 69 5.23 2.92 6.27
N VAL A 70 4.60 1.78 5.97
CA VAL A 70 5.21 0.47 6.21
C VAL A 70 6.45 0.27 5.35
N VAL A 71 6.39 0.64 4.07
CA VAL A 71 7.53 0.60 3.14
C VAL A 71 8.67 1.51 3.63
N ALA A 72 8.37 2.76 3.99
CA ALA A 72 9.36 3.72 4.45
C ALA A 72 10.15 3.18 5.67
N LEU A 73 9.44 2.70 6.69
CA LEU A 73 10.06 2.14 7.89
C LEU A 73 10.90 0.89 7.58
N ARG A 74 10.36 -0.04 6.80
CA ARG A 74 11.09 -1.26 6.41
C ARG A 74 12.28 -0.99 5.48
N ALA A 75 12.28 0.13 4.78
CA ALA A 75 13.39 0.56 3.93
C ALA A 75 14.49 1.31 4.69
N GLY A 76 14.27 1.63 5.96
CA GLY A 76 15.24 2.29 6.82
C GLY A 76 15.06 3.80 6.97
N LEU A 77 13.92 4.35 6.59
CA LEU A 77 13.61 5.75 6.91
C LEU A 77 13.26 5.90 8.40
N PRO A 78 13.61 7.04 9.03
CA PRO A 78 13.36 7.29 10.44
C PRO A 78 11.86 7.35 10.78
N GLU A 79 11.51 6.92 11.98
CA GLU A 79 10.12 6.96 12.48
C GLU A 79 9.57 8.40 12.54
N SER A 80 10.43 9.39 12.73
CA SER A 80 10.06 10.80 12.75
C SER A 80 9.60 11.37 11.41
N LYS A 81 9.91 10.67 10.30
CA LYS A 81 9.56 11.13 8.95
C LYS A 81 8.18 10.65 8.55
N PRO A 82 7.29 11.53 8.09
CA PRO A 82 5.95 11.16 7.67
C PRO A 82 5.97 10.33 6.38
N ALA A 83 4.91 9.56 6.20
CA ALA A 83 4.66 8.88 4.94
C ALA A 83 3.15 8.76 4.70
N MET A 84 2.72 8.93 3.46
CA MET A 84 1.31 8.82 3.09
C MET A 84 1.12 7.98 1.83
N THR A 85 0.02 7.25 1.82
CA THR A 85 -0.43 6.50 0.64
C THR A 85 -1.48 7.30 -0.10
N VAL A 86 -1.33 7.37 -1.43
CA VAL A 86 -2.30 8.03 -2.32
C VAL A 86 -2.98 7.01 -3.23
N HIS A 87 -4.24 7.28 -3.53
CA HIS A 87 -5.04 6.41 -4.38
C HIS A 87 -5.77 7.25 -5.45
N ARG A 88 -5.36 7.06 -6.70
CA ARG A 88 -6.01 7.61 -7.90
C ARG A 88 -6.06 6.53 -8.99
N ASN A 89 -6.52 5.34 -8.62
CA ASN A 89 -6.52 4.17 -9.52
C ASN A 89 -5.15 4.01 -10.22
N CYS A 90 -5.13 3.73 -11.51
CA CYS A 90 -3.88 3.51 -12.27
C CYS A 90 -2.93 4.72 -12.30
N ALA A 91 -3.39 5.91 -11.92
CA ALA A 91 -2.58 7.13 -11.86
C ALA A 91 -1.96 7.41 -10.48
N SER A 92 -2.10 6.50 -9.50
CA SER A 92 -1.65 6.72 -8.12
C SER A 92 -0.16 7.04 -8.00
N GLY A 93 0.69 6.37 -8.80
CA GLY A 93 2.12 6.66 -8.80
C GLY A 93 2.46 8.06 -9.32
N LEU A 94 1.76 8.54 -10.36
CA LEU A 94 1.92 9.90 -10.85
C LEU A 94 1.34 10.92 -9.86
N GLU A 95 0.24 10.59 -9.19
CA GLU A 95 -0.34 11.43 -8.14
C GLU A 95 0.63 11.67 -6.99
N ALA A 96 1.40 10.66 -6.59
CA ALA A 96 2.44 10.84 -5.58
C ALA A 96 3.45 11.93 -5.97
N LEU A 97 3.84 11.98 -7.25
CA LEU A 97 4.76 13.01 -7.77
C LEU A 97 4.12 14.40 -7.78
N THR A 98 2.88 14.51 -8.28
CA THR A 98 2.18 15.81 -8.34
C THR A 98 1.88 16.36 -6.96
N LEU A 99 1.58 15.50 -6.00
CA LEU A 99 1.36 15.87 -4.62
C LEU A 99 2.65 16.36 -3.94
N ALA A 100 3.79 15.70 -4.16
CA ALA A 100 5.07 16.17 -3.67
C ALA A 100 5.40 17.58 -4.20
N HIS A 101 5.18 17.81 -5.49
CA HIS A 101 5.36 19.16 -6.07
C HIS A 101 4.43 20.20 -5.43
N ALA A 102 3.17 19.87 -5.20
CA ALA A 102 2.24 20.76 -4.51
C ALA A 102 2.70 21.08 -3.09
N LYS A 103 3.22 20.10 -2.35
CA LYS A 103 3.80 20.27 -1.01
C LYS A 103 5.04 21.17 -1.05
N MET A 104 5.93 20.97 -2.02
CA MET A 104 7.09 21.86 -2.24
C MET A 104 6.65 23.30 -2.47
N CYS A 105 5.65 23.53 -3.32
CA CYS A 105 5.08 24.85 -3.58
C CYS A 105 4.47 25.50 -2.32
N ALA A 106 3.96 24.68 -1.41
CA ALA A 106 3.41 25.11 -0.12
C ALA A 106 4.46 25.25 0.99
N GLY A 107 5.75 25.01 0.72
CA GLY A 107 6.82 25.05 1.71
C GLY A 107 6.80 23.92 2.73
N GLN A 108 6.19 22.78 2.37
CA GLN A 108 6.03 21.61 3.26
C GLN A 108 7.13 20.55 3.07
N GLY A 109 8.28 20.91 2.55
CA GLY A 109 9.44 20.05 2.35
C GLY A 109 10.12 20.30 1.01
N GLU A 110 11.32 19.76 0.87
CA GLU A 110 12.18 19.91 -0.31
C GLU A 110 12.61 18.56 -0.91
N VAL A 111 12.69 17.50 -0.08
CA VAL A 111 13.18 16.19 -0.48
C VAL A 111 12.12 15.13 -0.23
N PHE A 112 11.62 14.52 -1.30
CA PHE A 112 10.56 13.53 -1.25
C PHE A 112 10.98 12.22 -1.92
N ILE A 113 10.59 11.10 -1.33
CA ILE A 113 10.57 9.81 -2.02
C ILE A 113 9.14 9.60 -2.54
N VAL A 114 9.01 9.49 -3.87
CA VAL A 114 7.70 9.36 -4.52
C VAL A 114 7.68 8.16 -5.46
N GLY A 115 6.54 7.51 -5.58
CA GLY A 115 6.39 6.39 -6.49
C GLY A 115 5.09 5.63 -6.31
N GLY A 116 5.11 4.36 -6.67
CA GLY A 116 3.98 3.46 -6.48
C GLY A 116 4.44 2.02 -6.37
N THR A 117 3.64 1.22 -5.73
CA THR A 117 3.85 -0.23 -5.59
C THR A 117 2.53 -0.96 -5.72
N GLU A 118 2.55 -2.11 -6.38
CA GLU A 118 1.36 -2.93 -6.59
C GLU A 118 1.74 -4.39 -6.73
N SER A 119 0.98 -5.30 -6.13
CA SER A 119 1.11 -6.72 -6.34
C SER A 119 -0.24 -7.32 -6.74
N MET A 120 -0.48 -7.42 -8.04
CA MET A 120 -1.71 -8.02 -8.58
C MET A 120 -1.82 -9.51 -8.25
N SER A 121 -0.71 -10.16 -7.87
CA SER A 121 -0.68 -11.57 -7.43
C SER A 121 -1.16 -11.76 -6.00
N GLN A 122 -1.03 -10.73 -5.16
CA GLN A 122 -1.34 -10.75 -3.73
C GLN A 122 -2.52 -9.83 -3.37
N MET A 123 -3.45 -9.66 -4.32
CA MET A 123 -4.67 -8.87 -4.09
C MET A 123 -5.51 -9.54 -3.00
N PRO A 124 -6.02 -8.76 -2.01
CA PRO A 124 -6.87 -9.32 -0.97
C PRO A 124 -8.18 -9.84 -1.54
N PHE A 125 -8.60 -11.01 -1.06
CA PHE A 125 -9.92 -11.55 -1.35
C PHE A 125 -10.95 -10.97 -0.38
N TYR A 126 -12.09 -10.59 -0.90
CA TYR A 126 -13.21 -10.10 -0.10
C TYR A 126 -14.32 -11.15 -0.02
N PHE A 127 -15.00 -11.19 1.10
CA PHE A 127 -16.23 -11.95 1.25
C PHE A 127 -17.47 -11.09 0.94
N SER A 128 -18.57 -11.72 0.56
CA SER A 128 -19.84 -11.02 0.39
C SER A 128 -20.31 -10.36 1.70
N LYS A 129 -21.06 -9.26 1.62
CA LYS A 129 -21.58 -8.58 2.82
C LYS A 129 -22.35 -9.53 3.77
N PRO A 130 -23.21 -10.47 3.28
CA PRO A 130 -23.84 -11.46 4.13
C PRO A 130 -22.84 -12.38 4.85
N ALA A 131 -21.78 -12.82 4.16
CA ALA A 131 -20.73 -13.65 4.77
C ALA A 131 -19.98 -12.90 5.86
N VAL A 132 -19.60 -11.65 5.61
CA VAL A 132 -18.94 -10.78 6.62
C VAL A 132 -19.82 -10.62 7.86
N ALA A 133 -21.14 -10.43 7.70
CA ALA A 133 -22.07 -10.34 8.83
C ALA A 133 -22.10 -11.62 9.66
N LYS A 134 -22.07 -12.80 9.04
CA LYS A 134 -22.02 -14.10 9.72
C LYS A 134 -20.70 -14.30 10.47
N PHE A 135 -19.56 -13.96 9.87
CA PHE A 135 -18.26 -13.98 10.55
C PHE A 135 -18.25 -13.04 11.77
N ALA A 136 -18.81 -11.84 11.63
CA ALA A 136 -18.92 -10.89 12.72
C ALA A 136 -19.83 -11.41 13.85
N ALA A 137 -20.95 -12.06 13.52
CA ALA A 137 -21.84 -12.69 14.51
C ALA A 137 -21.13 -13.82 15.28
N MET A 138 -20.38 -14.66 14.57
CA MET A 138 -19.60 -15.74 15.18
C MET A 138 -18.48 -15.19 16.09
N SER A 139 -17.79 -14.15 15.68
CA SER A 139 -16.73 -13.49 16.47
C SER A 139 -17.27 -12.83 17.74
N ARG A 140 -18.48 -12.26 17.71
CA ARG A 140 -19.13 -11.61 18.87
C ARG A 140 -19.72 -12.60 19.86
N ALA A 141 -19.88 -13.85 19.49
CA ALA A 141 -20.45 -14.87 20.39
C ALA A 141 -19.50 -15.15 21.57
N ARG A 142 -19.99 -14.90 22.79
CA ARG A 142 -19.21 -15.01 24.04
C ARG A 142 -18.99 -16.44 24.52
N ASN A 143 -19.80 -17.39 24.08
CA ASN A 143 -19.74 -18.79 24.51
C ASN A 143 -19.66 -19.75 23.32
N LEU A 144 -19.21 -20.96 23.59
CA LEU A 144 -19.04 -22.00 22.57
C LEU A 144 -20.36 -22.35 21.87
N LYS A 145 -21.47 -22.43 22.62
CA LYS A 145 -22.81 -22.71 22.08
C LYS A 145 -23.24 -21.66 21.05
N GLY A 146 -23.05 -20.38 21.37
CA GLY A 146 -23.34 -19.28 20.44
C GLY A 146 -22.45 -19.30 19.18
N ARG A 147 -21.17 -19.66 19.32
CA ARG A 147 -20.26 -19.82 18.15
C ARG A 147 -20.70 -20.96 17.25
N VAL A 148 -21.06 -22.10 17.82
CA VAL A 148 -21.57 -23.25 17.04
C VAL A 148 -22.87 -22.89 16.33
N MET A 149 -23.82 -22.24 17.02
CA MET A 149 -25.07 -21.79 16.40
C MET A 149 -24.81 -20.80 15.24
N ALA A 150 -23.93 -19.83 15.43
CA ALA A 150 -23.55 -18.91 14.36
C ALA A 150 -22.88 -19.63 13.18
N ALA A 151 -22.03 -20.63 13.44
CA ALA A 151 -21.37 -21.43 12.43
C ALA A 151 -22.35 -22.24 11.56
N MET A 152 -23.44 -22.74 12.14
CA MET A 152 -24.47 -23.49 11.40
C MET A 152 -25.22 -22.65 10.34
N HIS A 153 -25.13 -21.31 10.41
CA HIS A 153 -25.75 -20.42 9.43
C HIS A 153 -24.88 -20.21 8.18
N PHE A 154 -23.65 -20.73 8.14
CA PHE A 154 -22.82 -20.64 6.96
C PHE A 154 -23.28 -21.63 5.87
N ARG A 155 -23.27 -21.15 4.63
CA ARG A 155 -23.51 -21.94 3.42
C ARG A 155 -22.21 -22.03 2.63
N PRO A 156 -21.99 -23.06 1.81
CA PRO A 156 -20.80 -23.15 0.94
C PRO A 156 -20.57 -21.89 0.11
N ALA A 157 -21.63 -21.24 -0.37
CA ALA A 157 -21.56 -19.98 -1.13
C ALA A 157 -21.00 -18.79 -0.34
N ASP A 158 -21.05 -18.82 1.00
CA ASP A 158 -20.48 -17.74 1.83
C ASP A 158 -18.94 -17.73 1.80
N PHE A 159 -18.33 -18.87 1.44
CA PHE A 159 -16.88 -19.01 1.34
C PHE A 159 -16.35 -18.69 -0.06
N ALA A 160 -17.23 -18.42 -1.03
CA ALA A 160 -16.82 -17.99 -2.36
C ALA A 160 -16.29 -16.55 -2.29
N PRO A 161 -15.01 -16.30 -2.69
CA PRO A 161 -14.45 -14.97 -2.68
C PRO A 161 -15.13 -14.07 -3.72
N VAL A 162 -15.34 -12.82 -3.37
CA VAL A 162 -15.79 -11.79 -4.30
C VAL A 162 -14.55 -11.07 -4.81
N ILE A 163 -14.32 -11.13 -6.12
CA ILE A 163 -13.25 -10.37 -6.76
C ILE A 163 -13.71 -8.91 -6.80
N GLY A 164 -12.99 -8.01 -6.13
CA GLY A 164 -13.35 -6.60 -5.94
C GLY A 164 -13.39 -5.73 -7.22
N LEU A 165 -13.23 -6.34 -8.40
CA LEU A 165 -13.31 -5.68 -9.71
C LEU A 165 -14.69 -5.81 -10.39
N LYS A 166 -15.66 -6.41 -9.73
CA LYS A 166 -17.07 -6.33 -10.18
C LYS A 166 -17.73 -5.12 -9.50
N LEU A 167 -17.44 -3.97 -10.03
CA LEU A 167 -18.25 -2.77 -9.91
C LEU A 167 -19.31 -2.75 -10.98
#